data_0f8c5ba20ff913f80e508bc5d8d55d65
#
_entry.id   0f8c5ba20ff913f80e508bc5d8d55d65
#
_cell.length_a   1.000
_cell.length_b   1.000
_cell.length_c   1.000
_cell.angle_alpha   90.00
_cell.angle_beta   90.00
_cell.angle_gamma   90.00
#
_symmetry.space_group_name_H-M   'P 1'
#
loop_
_entity.id
_entity.type
_entity.pdbx_description
1 polymer ?
#
loop_
_entity_poly.entity_id
_entity_poly.type
_entity_poly.pdbx_seq_one_letter_code
_entity_poly.pdbx_strand_id
1 'polypeptide(L)'
;MKKIGFIGLGNMGEPMAANLVKAGIDVIGFDLIEEAKKKAKQNGIQIAKDAVSASEKVDALISMLPASEHVESLYLGEEGLLSKLDKTVLIIDCSTIAPDSAIKVANQAKDLDLSMIDAPVSGGVVGAQESTLTFIVGGAENNVERARPLLEKMGSNIFHAGSNGAGQVATVSYTHLTLPTKA
;
A
#
# COMPACT_ATOMS: atom_id res chain seq x y z
N MET A 1 15.54 0.89 1.77
CA MET A 1 14.80 -0.25 1.20
C MET A 1 15.15 -0.31 -0.29
N LYS A 2 15.51 -1.49 -0.77
CA LYS A 2 16.00 -1.68 -2.16
C LYS A 2 15.08 -2.59 -2.98
N LYS A 3 14.34 -3.49 -2.33
CA LYS A 3 13.48 -4.47 -2.98
C LYS A 3 12.09 -4.47 -2.34
N ILE A 4 11.07 -4.26 -3.16
CA ILE A 4 9.69 -4.05 -2.71
C ILE A 4 8.77 -5.05 -3.40
N GLY A 5 7.89 -5.69 -2.61
CA GLY A 5 6.73 -6.41 -3.11
C GLY A 5 5.57 -5.42 -3.32
N PHE A 6 4.85 -5.53 -4.42
CA PHE A 6 3.70 -4.67 -4.70
C PHE A 6 2.49 -5.50 -5.16
N ILE A 7 1.42 -5.50 -4.37
CA ILE A 7 0.20 -6.26 -4.65
C ILE A 7 -0.93 -5.33 -5.06
N GLY A 8 -1.53 -5.61 -6.21
CA GLY A 8 -2.56 -4.76 -6.80
C GLY A 8 -1.94 -3.75 -7.78
N LEU A 9 -1.95 -4.09 -9.07
CA LEU A 9 -1.36 -3.32 -10.17
C LEU A 9 -2.45 -2.71 -11.06
N GLY A 10 -3.57 -2.35 -10.47
CA GLY A 10 -4.67 -1.66 -11.14
C GLY A 10 -4.33 -0.21 -11.49
N ASN A 11 -5.36 0.61 -11.76
CA ASN A 11 -5.21 1.99 -12.22
C ASN A 11 -4.40 2.89 -11.27
N MET A 12 -4.41 2.58 -9.97
CA MET A 12 -3.64 3.31 -8.95
C MET A 12 -2.30 2.63 -8.68
N GLY A 13 -2.29 1.31 -8.44
CA GLY A 13 -1.11 0.60 -7.98
C GLY A 13 -0.01 0.49 -9.03
N GLU A 14 -0.37 0.30 -10.30
CA GLU A 14 0.62 0.21 -11.39
C GLU A 14 1.46 1.48 -11.51
N PRO A 15 0.89 2.71 -11.64
CA PRO A 15 1.71 3.91 -11.70
C PRO A 15 2.50 4.19 -10.40
N MET A 16 1.96 3.84 -9.23
CA MET A 16 2.68 3.93 -7.95
C MET A 16 3.92 3.03 -7.97
N ALA A 17 3.77 1.77 -8.37
CA ALA A 17 4.88 0.82 -8.50
C ALA A 17 5.90 1.26 -9.56
N ALA A 18 5.44 1.79 -10.70
CA ALA A 18 6.31 2.32 -11.75
C ALA A 18 7.17 3.51 -11.27
N ASN A 19 6.63 4.36 -10.39
CA ASN A 19 7.40 5.46 -9.80
C ASN A 19 8.52 4.96 -8.87
N LEU A 20 8.30 3.86 -8.15
CA LEU A 20 9.37 3.21 -7.38
C LEU A 20 10.47 2.67 -8.29
N VAL A 21 10.12 2.03 -9.41
CA VAL A 21 11.08 1.55 -10.42
C VAL A 21 11.88 2.72 -11.00
N LYS A 22 11.23 3.83 -11.37
CA LYS A 22 11.90 5.05 -11.87
C LYS A 22 12.87 5.64 -10.84
N ALA A 23 12.59 5.46 -9.54
CA ALA A 23 13.46 5.87 -8.46
C ALA A 23 14.63 4.89 -8.18
N GLY A 24 14.80 3.84 -9.00
CA GLY A 24 15.87 2.85 -8.88
C GLY A 24 15.62 1.76 -7.83
N ILE A 25 14.36 1.51 -7.48
CA ILE A 25 13.97 0.46 -6.54
C ILE A 25 13.55 -0.79 -7.32
N ASP A 26 14.00 -1.96 -6.89
CA ASP A 26 13.57 -3.24 -7.45
C ASP A 26 12.14 -3.55 -6.99
N VAL A 27 11.20 -3.61 -7.92
CA VAL A 27 9.80 -3.90 -7.62
C VAL A 27 9.38 -5.25 -8.21
N ILE A 28 8.85 -6.11 -7.36
CA ILE A 28 8.21 -7.37 -7.74
C ILE A 28 6.73 -7.22 -7.48
N GLY A 29 5.94 -7.21 -8.55
CA GLY A 29 4.50 -6.98 -8.48
C GLY A 29 3.67 -8.23 -8.73
N PHE A 30 2.46 -8.25 -8.19
CA PHE A 30 1.44 -9.25 -8.48
C PHE A 30 0.06 -8.62 -8.58
N ASP A 31 -0.73 -9.11 -9.51
CA ASP A 31 -2.15 -8.83 -9.66
C ASP A 31 -2.87 -10.08 -10.16
N LEU A 32 -4.18 -10.19 -9.91
CA LEU A 32 -5.00 -11.27 -10.45
C LEU A 32 -5.31 -11.07 -11.94
N ILE A 33 -5.30 -9.82 -12.41
CA ILE A 33 -5.68 -9.43 -13.77
C ILE A 33 -4.47 -9.47 -14.70
N GLU A 34 -4.50 -10.33 -15.71
CA GLU A 34 -3.39 -10.51 -16.67
C GLU A 34 -3.03 -9.22 -17.42
N GLU A 35 -4.02 -8.40 -17.78
CA GLU A 35 -3.78 -7.13 -18.47
C GLU A 35 -3.02 -6.12 -17.59
N ALA A 36 -3.33 -6.07 -16.29
CA ALA A 36 -2.60 -5.25 -15.32
C ALA A 36 -1.13 -5.70 -15.21
N LYS A 37 -0.89 -7.01 -15.14
CA LYS A 37 0.47 -7.58 -15.12
C LYS A 37 1.27 -7.24 -16.37
N LYS A 38 0.65 -7.34 -17.56
CA LYS A 38 1.32 -6.99 -18.83
C LYS A 38 1.74 -5.52 -18.86
N LYS A 39 0.82 -4.63 -18.47
CA LYS A 39 1.10 -3.18 -18.41
C LYS A 39 2.23 -2.88 -17.41
N ALA A 40 2.17 -3.45 -16.22
CA ALA A 40 3.20 -3.28 -15.20
C ALA A 40 4.58 -3.76 -15.66
N LYS A 41 4.64 -4.90 -16.36
CA LYS A 41 5.89 -5.41 -16.94
C LYS A 41 6.52 -4.44 -17.96
N GLN A 42 5.70 -3.76 -18.75
CA GLN A 42 6.20 -2.75 -19.72
C GLN A 42 6.86 -1.55 -19.02
N ASN A 43 6.43 -1.26 -17.78
CA ASN A 43 6.98 -0.19 -16.94
C ASN A 43 8.10 -0.66 -15.99
N GLY A 44 8.70 -1.83 -16.28
CA GLY A 44 9.88 -2.32 -15.58
C GLY A 44 9.60 -3.07 -14.27
N ILE A 45 8.34 -3.34 -13.93
CA ILE A 45 7.97 -4.11 -12.75
C ILE A 45 8.17 -5.60 -13.06
N GLN A 46 8.90 -6.31 -12.21
CA GLN A 46 9.03 -7.76 -12.31
C GLN A 46 7.71 -8.40 -11.85
N ILE A 47 7.19 -9.37 -12.61
CA ILE A 47 5.91 -9.99 -12.29
C ILE A 47 6.12 -11.34 -11.61
N ALA A 48 5.57 -11.48 -10.40
CA ALA A 48 5.54 -12.72 -9.65
C ALA A 48 4.37 -13.62 -10.11
N LYS A 49 4.49 -14.92 -9.86
CA LYS A 49 3.44 -15.90 -10.17
C LYS A 49 2.23 -15.81 -9.23
N ASP A 50 2.46 -15.39 -7.98
CA ASP A 50 1.46 -15.25 -6.91
C ASP A 50 1.89 -14.19 -5.88
N ALA A 51 0.98 -13.85 -4.96
CA ALA A 51 1.22 -12.85 -3.93
C ALA A 51 2.33 -13.26 -2.94
N VAL A 52 2.45 -14.56 -2.65
CA VAL A 52 3.50 -15.09 -1.75
C VAL A 52 4.86 -14.85 -2.38
N SER A 53 5.04 -15.23 -3.65
CA SER A 53 6.31 -15.01 -4.37
C SER A 53 6.67 -13.53 -4.52
N ALA A 54 5.67 -12.64 -4.64
CA ALA A 54 5.90 -11.19 -4.67
C ALA A 54 6.35 -10.63 -3.32
N SER A 55 6.09 -11.36 -2.23
CA SER A 55 6.42 -10.94 -0.86
C SER A 55 7.71 -11.55 -0.31
N GLU A 56 8.36 -12.44 -1.09
CA GLU A 56 9.59 -13.11 -0.64
C GLU A 56 10.83 -12.22 -0.74
N LYS A 57 11.61 -12.19 0.35
CA LYS A 57 12.91 -11.49 0.41
C LYS A 57 12.82 -10.02 -0.02
N VAL A 58 11.77 -9.34 0.45
CA VAL A 58 11.53 -7.91 0.23
C VAL A 58 11.76 -7.13 1.52
N ASP A 59 12.12 -5.84 1.39
CA ASP A 59 12.27 -4.95 2.54
C ASP A 59 10.91 -4.39 3.01
N ALA A 60 9.99 -4.22 2.07
CA ALA A 60 8.61 -3.84 2.35
C ALA A 60 7.63 -4.49 1.36
N LEU A 61 6.40 -4.65 1.80
CA LEU A 61 5.27 -5.10 1.00
C LEU A 61 4.23 -3.99 0.95
N ILE A 62 3.92 -3.53 -0.26
CA ILE A 62 2.90 -2.51 -0.50
C ILE A 62 1.68 -3.18 -1.12
N SER A 63 0.48 -2.84 -0.65
CA SER A 63 -0.77 -3.25 -1.26
C SER A 63 -1.63 -2.05 -1.66
N MET A 64 -2.31 -2.17 -2.80
CA MET A 64 -3.26 -1.18 -3.32
C MET A 64 -4.45 -1.91 -3.93
N LEU A 65 -5.44 -2.21 -3.12
CA LEU A 65 -6.56 -3.09 -3.42
C LEU A 65 -7.90 -2.34 -3.38
N PRO A 66 -8.94 -2.83 -4.10
CA PRO A 66 -10.16 -2.06 -4.32
C PRO A 66 -11.13 -2.01 -3.12
N ALA A 67 -11.05 -2.96 -2.16
CA ALA A 67 -12.00 -3.04 -1.05
C ALA A 67 -11.44 -3.77 0.18
N SER A 68 -12.10 -3.58 1.32
CA SER A 68 -11.74 -4.19 2.61
C SER A 68 -11.62 -5.70 2.54
N GLU A 69 -12.55 -6.37 1.86
CA GLU A 69 -12.58 -7.82 1.71
C GLU A 69 -11.33 -8.36 0.98
N HIS A 70 -10.81 -7.61 0.01
CA HIS A 70 -9.58 -7.99 -0.70
C HIS A 70 -8.35 -7.86 0.20
N VAL A 71 -8.28 -6.79 1.00
CA VAL A 71 -7.19 -6.59 1.97
C VAL A 71 -7.23 -7.67 3.05
N GLU A 72 -8.40 -7.94 3.62
CA GLU A 72 -8.57 -8.99 4.61
C GLU A 72 -8.21 -10.38 4.04
N SER A 73 -8.68 -10.71 2.84
CA SER A 73 -8.37 -11.96 2.17
C SER A 73 -6.88 -12.11 1.84
N LEU A 74 -6.19 -11.02 1.49
CA LEU A 74 -4.76 -11.04 1.20
C LEU A 74 -3.93 -11.34 2.46
N TYR A 75 -4.29 -10.74 3.58
CA TYR A 75 -3.45 -10.73 4.77
C TYR A 75 -3.84 -11.75 5.83
N LEU A 76 -5.15 -12.00 6.02
CA LEU A 76 -5.68 -12.76 7.16
C LEU A 76 -5.84 -14.26 6.85
N GLY A 77 -5.98 -15.06 7.92
CA GLY A 77 -6.21 -16.49 7.85
C GLY A 77 -4.92 -17.30 7.62
N GLU A 78 -5.06 -18.63 7.57
CA GLU A 78 -3.93 -19.56 7.41
C GLU A 78 -3.24 -19.40 6.05
N GLU A 79 -4.00 -19.08 5.00
CA GLU A 79 -3.49 -18.82 3.66
C GLU A 79 -3.07 -17.36 3.45
N GLY A 80 -3.36 -16.48 4.40
CA GLY A 80 -3.00 -15.07 4.36
C GLY A 80 -1.50 -14.82 4.44
N LEU A 81 -1.06 -13.70 3.88
CA LEU A 81 0.36 -13.36 3.81
C LEU A 81 1.00 -13.13 5.19
N LEU A 82 0.24 -12.65 6.19
CA LEU A 82 0.82 -12.38 7.52
C LEU A 82 1.51 -13.59 8.13
N SER A 83 0.99 -14.80 7.91
CA SER A 83 1.59 -16.05 8.42
C SER A 83 2.87 -16.46 7.67
N LYS A 84 3.16 -15.84 6.52
CA LYS A 84 4.22 -16.24 5.58
C LYS A 84 5.35 -15.20 5.45
N LEU A 85 5.11 -13.98 5.98
CA LEU A 85 6.06 -12.87 5.88
C LEU A 85 7.21 -12.99 6.88
N ASP A 86 8.40 -12.55 6.47
CA ASP A 86 9.51 -12.32 7.39
C ASP A 86 9.20 -11.12 8.30
N LYS A 87 9.56 -11.22 9.58
CA LYS A 87 9.28 -10.19 10.60
C LYS A 87 9.99 -8.85 10.35
N THR A 88 10.98 -8.83 9.49
CA THR A 88 11.68 -7.59 9.10
C THR A 88 10.94 -6.78 8.04
N VAL A 89 9.97 -7.39 7.35
CA VAL A 89 9.18 -6.75 6.29
C VAL A 89 8.27 -5.68 6.88
N LEU A 90 8.30 -4.49 6.30
CA LEU A 90 7.34 -3.44 6.59
C LEU A 90 6.13 -3.55 5.65
N ILE A 91 4.93 -3.73 6.21
CA ILE A 91 3.69 -3.77 5.45
C ILE A 91 3.12 -2.36 5.33
N ILE A 92 2.81 -1.94 4.11
CA ILE A 92 2.24 -0.62 3.78
C ILE A 92 0.97 -0.85 2.96
N ASP A 93 -0.20 -0.75 3.59
CA ASP A 93 -1.46 -0.86 2.85
C ASP A 93 -1.94 0.53 2.43
N CYS A 94 -1.90 0.78 1.11
CA CYS A 94 -2.34 2.03 0.49
C CYS A 94 -3.81 2.00 0.06
N SER A 95 -4.51 0.90 0.31
CA SER A 95 -5.91 0.75 -0.03
C SER A 95 -6.79 1.70 0.80
N THR A 96 -7.84 2.24 0.20
CA THR A 96 -8.87 3.00 0.93
C THR A 96 -9.98 2.03 1.34
N ILE A 97 -10.01 1.69 2.60
CA ILE A 97 -10.88 0.64 3.19
C ILE A 97 -11.55 1.12 4.47
N ALA A 98 -12.47 0.31 4.99
CA ALA A 98 -13.08 0.58 6.30
C ALA A 98 -12.02 0.63 7.40
N PRO A 99 -12.06 1.62 8.33
CA PRO A 99 -11.13 1.69 9.45
C PRO A 99 -11.05 0.42 10.28
N ASP A 100 -12.18 -0.23 10.52
CA ASP A 100 -12.24 -1.48 11.30
C ASP A 100 -11.47 -2.61 10.63
N SER A 101 -11.51 -2.71 9.30
CA SER A 101 -10.72 -3.69 8.54
C SER A 101 -9.22 -3.40 8.64
N ALA A 102 -8.81 -2.13 8.53
CA ALA A 102 -7.40 -1.73 8.68
C ALA A 102 -6.89 -2.06 10.09
N ILE A 103 -7.67 -1.75 11.13
CA ILE A 103 -7.34 -2.06 12.52
C ILE A 103 -7.25 -3.58 12.74
N LYS A 104 -8.19 -4.35 12.21
CA LYS A 104 -8.23 -5.80 12.31
C LYS A 104 -6.95 -6.45 11.74
N VAL A 105 -6.57 -6.05 10.53
CA VAL A 105 -5.35 -6.57 9.87
C VAL A 105 -4.10 -6.14 10.64
N ALA A 106 -4.02 -4.88 11.06
CA ALA A 106 -2.88 -4.37 11.82
C ALA A 106 -2.70 -5.06 13.19
N ASN A 107 -3.81 -5.37 13.88
CA ASN A 107 -3.75 -6.12 15.14
C ASN A 107 -3.22 -7.53 14.92
N GLN A 108 -3.68 -8.23 13.89
CA GLN A 108 -3.16 -9.56 13.59
C GLN A 108 -1.69 -9.52 13.14
N ALA A 109 -1.27 -8.50 12.39
CA ALA A 109 0.14 -8.29 12.08
C ALA A 109 0.98 -8.10 13.35
N LYS A 110 0.50 -7.28 14.30
CA LYS A 110 1.15 -7.06 15.60
C LYS A 110 1.26 -8.33 16.43
N ASP A 111 0.22 -9.16 16.46
CA ASP A 111 0.23 -10.45 17.18
C ASP A 111 1.28 -11.43 16.62
N LEU A 112 1.68 -11.24 15.37
CA LEU A 112 2.73 -11.98 14.68
C LEU A 112 4.10 -11.25 14.68
N ASP A 113 4.27 -10.19 15.47
CA ASP A 113 5.46 -9.32 15.52
C ASP A 113 5.83 -8.68 14.18
N LEU A 114 4.85 -8.43 13.31
CA LEU A 114 5.03 -7.74 12.04
C LEU A 114 4.78 -6.24 12.18
N SER A 115 5.50 -5.45 11.41
CA SER A 115 5.31 -3.99 11.30
C SER A 115 4.34 -3.65 10.19
N MET A 116 3.27 -2.90 10.49
CA MET A 116 2.28 -2.49 9.49
C MET A 116 1.82 -1.04 9.69
N ILE A 117 1.59 -0.35 8.58
CA ILE A 117 0.91 0.94 8.50
C ILE A 117 -0.23 0.88 7.49
N ASP A 118 -1.28 1.64 7.71
CA ASP A 118 -2.28 2.01 6.70
C ASP A 118 -1.92 3.38 6.14
N ALA A 119 -1.91 3.49 4.84
CA ALA A 119 -1.48 4.70 4.13
C ALA A 119 -2.40 5.01 2.94
N PRO A 120 -3.72 5.16 3.19
CA PRO A 120 -4.65 5.53 2.12
C PRO A 120 -4.22 6.80 1.41
N VAL A 121 -4.60 6.89 0.13
CA VAL A 121 -4.13 7.91 -0.79
C VAL A 121 -5.24 8.84 -1.27
N SER A 122 -4.87 10.08 -1.52
CA SER A 122 -5.69 11.08 -2.21
C SER A 122 -4.90 11.67 -3.38
N GLY A 123 -5.58 11.98 -4.49
CA GLY A 123 -4.96 12.55 -5.71
C GLY A 123 -5.36 11.83 -6.99
N GLY A 124 -6.05 10.69 -6.88
CA GLY A 124 -6.55 9.91 -8.02
C GLY A 124 -5.44 9.37 -8.93
N VAL A 125 -5.83 8.87 -10.10
CA VAL A 125 -4.90 8.25 -11.06
C VAL A 125 -3.84 9.24 -11.55
N VAL A 126 -4.20 10.50 -11.75
CA VAL A 126 -3.23 11.54 -12.16
C VAL A 126 -2.17 11.74 -11.10
N GLY A 127 -2.57 11.87 -9.83
CA GLY A 127 -1.63 11.98 -8.71
C GLY A 127 -0.70 10.76 -8.61
N ALA A 128 -1.22 9.55 -8.87
CA ALA A 128 -0.41 8.34 -8.89
C ALA A 128 0.62 8.35 -10.03
N GLN A 129 0.23 8.82 -11.23
CA GLN A 129 1.13 8.92 -12.38
C GLN A 129 2.22 9.98 -12.20
N GLU A 130 1.87 11.11 -11.60
CA GLU A 130 2.76 12.26 -11.41
C GLU A 130 3.58 12.21 -10.10
N SER A 131 3.42 11.17 -9.28
CA SER A 131 4.06 11.08 -7.94
C SER A 131 3.65 12.25 -7.02
N THR A 132 2.41 12.71 -7.12
CA THR A 132 1.87 13.83 -6.34
C THR A 132 0.79 13.42 -5.35
N LEU A 133 0.69 12.11 -5.06
CA LEU A 133 -0.27 11.61 -4.08
C LEU A 133 -0.07 12.24 -2.70
N THR A 134 -1.17 12.38 -1.99
CA THR A 134 -1.17 12.65 -0.56
C THR A 134 -1.46 11.35 0.18
N PHE A 135 -0.55 10.98 1.08
CA PHE A 135 -0.70 9.84 1.98
C PHE A 135 -1.19 10.33 3.34
N ILE A 136 -2.23 9.71 3.87
CA ILE A 136 -2.74 9.95 5.22
C ILE A 136 -2.50 8.69 6.03
N VAL A 137 -1.46 8.69 6.85
CA VAL A 137 -0.86 7.47 7.39
C VAL A 137 -1.31 7.21 8.83
N GLY A 138 -1.74 5.99 9.10
CA GLY A 138 -1.97 5.46 10.44
C GLY A 138 -0.95 4.36 10.78
N GLY A 139 -0.42 4.40 12.00
CA GLY A 139 0.54 3.41 12.48
C GLY A 139 1.55 3.97 13.48
N ALA A 140 2.41 3.12 14.01
CA ALA A 140 3.47 3.55 14.91
C ALA A 140 4.46 4.48 14.19
N GLU A 141 4.88 5.55 14.85
CA GLU A 141 5.75 6.61 14.31
C GLU A 141 7.03 6.06 13.67
N ASN A 142 7.69 5.10 14.32
CA ASN A 142 8.89 4.46 13.79
C ASN A 142 8.63 3.73 12.45
N ASN A 143 7.46 3.12 12.28
CA ASN A 143 7.08 2.45 11.04
C ASN A 143 6.76 3.48 9.94
N VAL A 144 6.12 4.60 10.30
CA VAL A 144 5.86 5.71 9.37
C VAL A 144 7.18 6.29 8.86
N GLU A 145 8.15 6.53 9.74
CA GLU A 145 9.48 7.03 9.34
C GLU A 145 10.25 6.02 8.48
N ARG A 146 10.13 4.72 8.75
CA ARG A 146 10.69 3.68 7.87
C ARG A 146 10.05 3.67 6.47
N ALA A 147 8.75 3.94 6.37
CA ALA A 147 8.02 3.98 5.11
C ALA A 147 8.27 5.27 4.31
N ARG A 148 8.57 6.39 4.99
CA ARG A 148 8.68 7.72 4.40
C ARG A 148 9.49 7.77 3.10
N PRO A 149 10.70 7.19 3.01
CA PRO A 149 11.50 7.22 1.77
C PRO A 149 10.81 6.55 0.56
N LEU A 150 9.91 5.56 0.79
CA LEU A 150 9.12 4.95 -0.27
C LEU A 150 7.92 5.82 -0.64
N LEU A 151 7.20 6.34 0.37
CA LEU A 151 6.03 7.18 0.16
C LEU A 151 6.38 8.45 -0.62
N GLU A 152 7.54 9.06 -0.34
CA GLU A 152 8.07 10.24 -1.05
C GLU A 152 8.38 10.00 -2.54
N LYS A 153 8.51 8.73 -2.97
CA LYS A 153 8.67 8.40 -4.39
C LYS A 153 7.33 8.29 -5.13
N MET A 154 6.24 8.16 -4.39
CA MET A 154 4.89 7.98 -4.94
C MET A 154 3.98 9.20 -4.70
N GLY A 155 4.38 10.10 -3.80
CA GLY A 155 3.57 11.26 -3.45
C GLY A 155 4.38 12.44 -2.94
N SER A 156 3.72 13.57 -2.80
CA SER A 156 4.32 14.85 -2.38
C SER A 156 4.00 15.23 -0.92
N ASN A 157 2.93 14.65 -0.35
CA ASN A 157 2.51 14.96 1.00
C ASN A 157 2.29 13.69 1.81
N ILE A 158 2.79 13.68 3.05
CA ILE A 158 2.67 12.56 3.97
C ILE A 158 2.22 13.12 5.32
N PHE A 159 1.00 12.78 5.74
CA PHE A 159 0.43 13.19 7.03
C PHE A 159 0.28 11.98 7.94
N HIS A 160 0.92 12.01 9.10
CA HIS A 160 0.73 11.00 10.14
C HIS A 160 -0.49 11.37 10.99
N ALA A 161 -1.56 10.57 10.85
CA ALA A 161 -2.87 10.84 11.48
C ALA A 161 -3.02 10.22 12.87
N GLY A 162 -2.15 9.28 13.24
CA GLY A 162 -2.22 8.58 14.52
C GLY A 162 -1.91 7.09 14.40
N SER A 163 -2.52 6.27 15.28
CA SER A 163 -2.37 4.81 15.26
C SER A 163 -3.01 4.16 14.03
N ASN A 164 -2.82 2.86 13.85
CA ASN A 164 -3.43 2.10 12.75
C ASN A 164 -4.95 2.33 12.67
N GLY A 165 -5.45 2.53 11.46
CA GLY A 165 -6.83 2.91 11.15
C GLY A 165 -7.07 4.43 11.14
N ALA A 166 -6.23 5.24 11.79
CA ALA A 166 -6.40 6.69 11.81
C ALA A 166 -6.27 7.33 10.42
N GLY A 167 -5.43 6.77 9.55
CA GLY A 167 -5.33 7.17 8.16
C GLY A 167 -6.64 7.02 7.41
N GLN A 168 -7.33 5.90 7.59
CA GLN A 168 -8.63 5.62 6.97
C GLN A 168 -9.71 6.59 7.46
N VAL A 169 -9.80 6.81 8.78
CA VAL A 169 -10.77 7.75 9.38
C VAL A 169 -10.56 9.16 8.84
N ALA A 170 -9.31 9.63 8.81
CA ALA A 170 -8.98 10.97 8.32
C ALA A 170 -9.24 11.12 6.81
N THR A 171 -9.00 10.07 6.01
CA THR A 171 -9.27 10.06 4.56
C THR A 171 -10.75 10.26 4.26
N VAL A 172 -11.65 9.57 4.97
CA VAL A 172 -13.10 9.75 4.84
C VAL A 172 -13.51 11.19 5.17
N SER A 173 -13.00 11.74 6.27
CA SER A 173 -13.28 13.11 6.70
C SER A 173 -12.77 14.16 5.69
N TYR A 174 -11.57 13.95 5.14
CA TYR A 174 -10.96 14.84 4.15
C TYR A 174 -11.77 14.88 2.84
N THR A 175 -12.28 13.73 2.39
CA THR A 175 -13.13 13.65 1.17
C THR A 175 -14.41 14.45 1.33
N HIS A 176 -15.02 14.47 2.52
CA HIS A 176 -16.22 15.26 2.78
C HIS A 176 -15.96 16.77 2.85
N LEU A 177 -14.78 17.19 3.29
CA LEU A 177 -14.41 18.61 3.41
C LEU A 177 -13.99 19.26 2.07
N THR A 178 -13.53 18.47 1.10
CA THR A 178 -13.00 18.96 -0.18
C THR A 178 -14.00 18.86 -1.33
N LEU A 179 -15.20 18.32 -1.12
CA LEU A 179 -16.26 18.39 -2.11
C LEU A 179 -16.71 19.86 -2.26
N PRO A 180 -16.62 20.47 -3.47
CA PRO A 180 -17.15 21.80 -3.67
C PRO A 180 -18.66 21.76 -3.42
N THR A 181 -19.11 22.49 -2.41
CA THR A 181 -20.52 22.87 -2.27
C THR A 181 -20.86 23.69 -3.51
N LYS A 182 -21.48 23.07 -4.51
CA LYS A 182 -22.11 23.82 -5.57
C LYS A 182 -23.25 24.63 -4.94
N ALA A 183 -23.01 25.94 -4.82
CA ALA A 183 -24.08 26.93 -4.63
C ALA A 183 -24.92 27.04 -5.91
#